data_2fc9a401bf0f0f8c0f9f73dbea935d27
#
_entry.id   2fc9a401bf0f0f8c0f9f73dbea935d27
#
_cell.length_a   1.000
_cell.length_b   1.000
_cell.length_c   1.000
_cell.angle_alpha   90.00
_cell.angle_beta   90.00
_cell.angle_gamma   90.00
#
_symmetry.space_group_name_H-M   'P 1'
#
loop_
_entity.id
_entity.type
_entity.pdbx_description
1 polymer ?
#
loop_
_entity_poly.entity_id
_entity_poly.type
_entity_poly.pdbx_seq_one_letter_code
_entity_poly.pdbx_strand_id
1 'polypeptide(L)'
;ETNLLLDESILTSKKSKEHEVEFVINWSDKPSKSKLDETYVNLIPTSQGGSHLNGFKSGLLDSMKEFCEIRKLLPKGLKLNADDVINNAIFVISSKMQNPQFAGQTKERLDSKEHMSFVSSSTKDVLSIWFNKHTEEGEKIAELAIISAQARAKAVNTVERKKTFKGPALPGKLSDCNSEDLNKTELFLVEGDSAGGSAKQARERSFQAIMPLRGKILNTWDLESDEIIKSQEIKNLATAIGVMPGNSDISSLRYGKICILADADSDGLHIATLLCALFLRHFKPLVNDGRIYIAMPPLYRIDCGKDVLYALDEKQKERIVIDFKSKKGKPKINIQRFKGLGEMNPSQLRETVMDPETRQLVRLSISSTDNSNAMMDLLLSKKNAPARKE
;
A
#
# COMPACT_ATOMS: atom_id res chain seq x y z
N GLU A 1 -18.19 -30.94 4.31
CA GLU A 1 -19.21 -30.73 5.36
C GLU A 1 -19.18 -29.24 5.74
N THR A 2 -20.35 -28.59 5.63
CA THR A 2 -20.52 -27.19 6.01
C THR A 2 -20.89 -27.17 7.50
N ASN A 3 -20.03 -26.66 8.36
CA ASN A 3 -20.38 -26.48 9.78
C ASN A 3 -21.36 -25.32 9.90
N LEU A 4 -22.59 -25.61 10.23
CA LEU A 4 -23.61 -24.61 10.55
C LEU A 4 -23.33 -24.02 11.93
N LEU A 5 -23.53 -22.72 12.05
CA LEU A 5 -23.32 -22.00 13.31
C LEU A 5 -24.43 -22.22 14.33
N LEU A 6 -25.66 -22.40 13.82
CA LEU A 6 -26.84 -22.66 14.63
C LEU A 6 -27.22 -24.12 14.50
N ASP A 7 -27.52 -24.77 15.63
CA ASP A 7 -28.01 -26.16 15.66
C ASP A 7 -29.36 -26.28 14.95
N GLU A 8 -30.22 -25.28 15.11
CA GLU A 8 -31.50 -25.17 14.39
C GLU A 8 -31.53 -23.88 13.55
N SER A 9 -31.90 -24.04 12.26
CA SER A 9 -32.04 -22.87 11.36
C SER A 9 -33.27 -22.04 11.75
N ILE A 10 -33.18 -20.73 11.58
CA ILE A 10 -34.31 -19.84 11.83
C ILE A 10 -35.29 -19.97 10.67
N LEU A 11 -36.46 -20.49 10.95
CA LEU A 11 -37.58 -20.62 10.00
C LEU A 11 -38.69 -19.65 10.37
N THR A 12 -39.23 -18.95 9.40
CA THR A 12 -40.36 -18.06 9.61
C THR A 12 -41.32 -17.99 8.40
N SER A 13 -42.56 -17.67 8.69
CA SER A 13 -43.59 -17.35 7.70
C SER A 13 -44.36 -16.11 8.17
N LYS A 14 -44.48 -15.13 7.32
CA LYS A 14 -45.29 -13.91 7.54
C LYS A 14 -46.22 -13.69 6.37
N LYS A 15 -47.47 -13.40 6.68
CA LYS A 15 -48.55 -13.23 5.70
C LYS A 15 -49.34 -11.97 5.96
N SER A 16 -49.63 -11.23 4.89
CA SER A 16 -50.60 -10.13 4.82
C SER A 16 -51.73 -10.48 3.83
N LYS A 17 -52.63 -9.56 3.55
CA LYS A 17 -53.68 -9.79 2.56
C LYS A 17 -53.15 -10.04 1.13
N GLU A 18 -52.05 -9.42 0.76
CA GLU A 18 -51.54 -9.39 -0.63
C GLU A 18 -50.15 -9.97 -0.75
N HIS A 19 -49.43 -10.12 0.38
CA HIS A 19 -48.02 -10.54 0.41
C HIS A 19 -47.80 -11.65 1.45
N GLU A 20 -46.96 -12.58 1.09
CA GLU A 20 -46.47 -13.62 1.99
C GLU A 20 -44.95 -13.79 1.77
N VAL A 21 -44.20 -13.95 2.85
CA VAL A 21 -42.79 -14.28 2.81
C VAL A 21 -42.50 -15.41 3.81
N GLU A 22 -41.83 -16.43 3.32
CA GLU A 22 -41.27 -17.51 4.10
C GLU A 22 -39.77 -17.52 3.87
N PHE A 23 -38.98 -17.67 4.92
CA PHE A 23 -37.56 -17.87 4.77
C PHE A 23 -37.00 -18.79 5.83
N VAL A 24 -35.92 -19.45 5.46
CA VAL A 24 -35.03 -20.18 6.37
C VAL A 24 -33.63 -19.58 6.27
N ILE A 25 -32.97 -19.40 7.41
CA ILE A 25 -31.60 -18.86 7.44
C ILE A 25 -30.78 -19.55 8.53
N ASN A 26 -29.51 -19.77 8.21
CA ASN A 26 -28.46 -20.17 9.13
C ASN A 26 -27.13 -19.51 8.67
N TRP A 27 -26.09 -19.62 9.46
CA TRP A 27 -24.76 -19.12 9.12
C TRP A 27 -23.74 -20.25 9.14
N SER A 28 -22.64 -20.07 8.42
CA SER A 28 -21.48 -20.95 8.45
C SER A 28 -20.29 -20.22 9.09
N ASP A 29 -19.51 -20.93 9.91
CA ASP A 29 -18.27 -20.42 10.51
C ASP A 29 -17.16 -20.20 9.47
N LYS A 30 -17.26 -20.82 8.29
CA LYS A 30 -16.30 -20.71 7.18
C LYS A 30 -16.98 -20.31 5.88
N PRO A 31 -16.32 -19.47 5.04
CA PRO A 31 -16.84 -19.17 3.72
C PRO A 31 -16.95 -20.46 2.90
N SER A 32 -18.18 -20.88 2.59
CA SER A 32 -18.42 -22.06 1.75
C SER A 32 -18.27 -21.72 0.27
N LYS A 33 -17.61 -22.60 -0.48
CA LYS A 33 -17.50 -22.48 -1.95
C LYS A 33 -18.83 -22.75 -2.66
N SER A 34 -19.75 -23.50 -2.03
CA SER A 34 -21.11 -23.75 -2.51
C SER A 34 -22.08 -23.03 -1.59
N LYS A 35 -22.40 -21.79 -1.92
CA LYS A 35 -23.39 -21.01 -1.20
C LYS A 35 -24.78 -21.47 -1.60
N LEU A 36 -25.59 -21.90 -0.64
CA LEU A 36 -27.01 -22.07 -0.84
C LEU A 36 -27.68 -20.73 -0.51
N ASP A 37 -28.01 -19.96 -1.53
CA ASP A 37 -28.68 -18.66 -1.45
C ASP A 37 -29.78 -18.60 -2.53
N GLU A 38 -30.85 -19.36 -2.30
CA GLU A 38 -31.94 -19.51 -3.26
C GLU A 38 -33.10 -18.56 -2.94
N THR A 39 -33.67 -17.97 -4.01
CA THR A 39 -34.81 -17.09 -3.87
C THR A 39 -35.91 -17.41 -4.88
N TYR A 40 -37.18 -17.39 -4.40
CA TYR A 40 -38.33 -17.74 -5.19
C TYR A 40 -39.44 -16.69 -5.06
N VAL A 41 -40.19 -16.49 -6.15
CA VAL A 41 -41.41 -15.66 -6.18
C VAL A 41 -42.52 -16.47 -6.84
N ASN A 42 -43.61 -16.73 -6.12
CA ASN A 42 -44.73 -17.60 -6.59
C ASN A 42 -44.20 -18.93 -7.16
N LEU A 43 -43.25 -19.56 -6.46
CA LEU A 43 -42.57 -20.82 -6.82
C LEU A 43 -41.63 -20.69 -8.05
N ILE A 44 -41.46 -19.53 -8.64
CA ILE A 44 -40.54 -19.31 -9.74
C ILE A 44 -39.16 -18.94 -9.16
N PRO A 45 -38.07 -19.65 -9.53
CA PRO A 45 -36.74 -19.32 -9.05
C PRO A 45 -36.28 -17.96 -9.64
N THR A 46 -35.77 -17.08 -8.77
CA THR A 46 -35.29 -15.77 -9.14
C THR A 46 -33.77 -15.70 -8.99
N SER A 47 -33.05 -16.25 -9.97
CA SER A 47 -31.58 -16.41 -9.95
C SER A 47 -30.82 -15.08 -9.81
N GLN A 48 -31.44 -13.97 -10.26
CA GLN A 48 -30.88 -12.62 -10.12
C GLN A 48 -31.48 -11.85 -8.93
N GLY A 49 -32.22 -12.54 -8.03
CA GLY A 49 -32.85 -11.94 -6.86
C GLY A 49 -33.91 -10.89 -7.21
N GLY A 50 -33.76 -9.70 -6.66
CA GLY A 50 -34.67 -8.58 -6.89
C GLY A 50 -35.15 -7.91 -5.61
N SER A 51 -36.30 -7.26 -5.66
CA SER A 51 -36.84 -6.44 -4.56
C SER A 51 -37.06 -7.23 -3.26
N HIS A 52 -37.52 -8.49 -3.34
CA HIS A 52 -37.71 -9.35 -2.17
C HIS A 52 -36.37 -9.71 -1.47
N LEU A 53 -35.31 -10.03 -2.23
CA LEU A 53 -33.99 -10.29 -1.68
C LEU A 53 -33.38 -9.01 -1.08
N ASN A 54 -33.58 -7.85 -1.74
CA ASN A 54 -33.12 -6.57 -1.21
C ASN A 54 -33.85 -6.20 0.09
N GLY A 55 -35.17 -6.47 0.17
CA GLY A 55 -35.93 -6.32 1.39
C GLY A 55 -35.41 -7.21 2.52
N PHE A 56 -35.16 -8.49 2.23
CA PHE A 56 -34.60 -9.42 3.19
C PHE A 56 -33.24 -8.96 3.72
N LYS A 57 -32.32 -8.56 2.83
CA LYS A 57 -30.99 -8.02 3.19
C LYS A 57 -31.10 -6.76 4.05
N SER A 58 -32.05 -5.86 3.74
CA SER A 58 -32.27 -4.65 4.52
C SER A 58 -32.80 -4.96 5.92
N GLY A 59 -33.82 -5.81 6.04
CA GLY A 59 -34.38 -6.20 7.33
C GLY A 59 -33.37 -6.96 8.22
N LEU A 60 -32.56 -7.84 7.63
CA LEU A 60 -31.48 -8.52 8.32
C LEU A 60 -30.41 -7.55 8.83
N LEU A 61 -30.00 -6.59 8.01
CA LEU A 61 -29.04 -5.56 8.42
C LEU A 61 -29.57 -4.71 9.57
N ASP A 62 -30.81 -4.27 9.48
CA ASP A 62 -31.43 -3.38 10.47
C ASP A 62 -31.60 -4.08 11.82
N SER A 63 -32.01 -5.36 11.83
CA SER A 63 -32.08 -6.16 13.05
C SER A 63 -30.71 -6.40 13.68
N MET A 64 -29.68 -6.70 12.88
CA MET A 64 -28.32 -6.89 13.37
C MET A 64 -27.70 -5.59 13.91
N LYS A 65 -27.93 -4.45 13.26
CA LYS A 65 -27.47 -3.16 13.77
C LYS A 65 -28.10 -2.84 15.13
N GLU A 66 -29.42 -3.00 15.25
CA GLU A 66 -30.15 -2.76 16.50
C GLU A 66 -29.59 -3.66 17.62
N PHE A 67 -29.39 -4.95 17.35
CA PHE A 67 -28.81 -5.90 18.31
C PHE A 67 -27.40 -5.48 18.75
N CYS A 68 -26.52 -5.12 17.78
CA CYS A 68 -25.16 -4.68 18.05
C CYS A 68 -25.09 -3.35 18.82
N GLU A 69 -26.00 -2.40 18.57
CA GLU A 69 -26.08 -1.12 19.28
C GLU A 69 -26.49 -1.30 20.73
N ILE A 70 -27.54 -2.08 20.98
CA ILE A 70 -28.04 -2.38 22.34
C ILE A 70 -26.94 -3.02 23.19
N ARG A 71 -26.16 -3.94 22.60
CA ARG A 71 -25.11 -4.69 23.30
C ARG A 71 -23.72 -4.04 23.22
N LYS A 72 -23.58 -2.94 22.49
CA LYS A 72 -22.30 -2.20 22.32
C LYS A 72 -21.19 -3.07 21.72
N LEU A 73 -21.53 -3.94 20.76
CA LEU A 73 -20.59 -4.87 20.14
C LEU A 73 -19.74 -4.23 19.05
N LEU A 74 -20.19 -3.12 18.43
CA LEU A 74 -19.51 -2.50 17.32
C LEU A 74 -18.29 -1.68 17.76
N PRO A 75 -17.10 -1.92 17.18
CA PRO A 75 -15.94 -1.06 17.34
C PRO A 75 -16.22 0.39 16.89
N LYS A 76 -15.59 1.36 17.54
CA LYS A 76 -15.74 2.79 17.16
C LYS A 76 -15.40 3.03 15.68
N GLY A 77 -16.33 3.63 14.96
CA GLY A 77 -16.15 3.99 13.56
C GLY A 77 -16.43 2.88 12.54
N LEU A 78 -16.69 1.65 12.98
CA LEU A 78 -17.06 0.55 12.07
C LEU A 78 -18.57 0.61 11.77
N LYS A 79 -18.92 0.53 10.47
CA LYS A 79 -20.31 0.45 10.00
C LYS A 79 -20.56 -0.86 9.29
N LEU A 80 -21.63 -1.56 9.70
CA LEU A 80 -22.07 -2.78 9.04
C LEU A 80 -22.85 -2.45 7.76
N ASN A 81 -22.61 -3.22 6.72
CA ASN A 81 -23.40 -3.27 5.48
C ASN A 81 -24.16 -4.60 5.40
N ALA A 82 -25.18 -4.67 4.55
CA ALA A 82 -25.96 -5.87 4.35
C ALA A 82 -25.10 -7.08 3.93
N ASP A 83 -24.10 -6.85 3.08
CA ASP A 83 -23.20 -7.91 2.64
C ASP A 83 -22.29 -8.44 3.76
N ASP A 84 -21.97 -7.65 4.78
CA ASP A 84 -21.18 -8.12 5.93
C ASP A 84 -21.95 -9.16 6.75
N VAL A 85 -23.28 -9.01 6.86
CA VAL A 85 -24.15 -9.91 7.64
C VAL A 85 -24.54 -11.16 6.83
N ILE A 86 -24.76 -11.00 5.51
CA ILE A 86 -25.23 -12.08 4.65
C ILE A 86 -24.08 -12.93 4.08
N ASN A 87 -22.83 -12.47 4.19
CA ASN A 87 -21.70 -13.12 3.54
C ASN A 87 -21.50 -14.59 3.96
N ASN A 88 -21.74 -14.91 5.21
CA ASN A 88 -21.65 -16.26 5.74
C ASN A 88 -23.03 -16.91 5.95
N ALA A 89 -24.11 -16.27 5.48
CA ALA A 89 -25.45 -16.80 5.60
C ALA A 89 -25.74 -17.83 4.50
N ILE A 90 -26.52 -18.84 4.88
CA ILE A 90 -27.10 -19.87 4.03
C ILE A 90 -28.61 -19.69 4.18
N PHE A 91 -29.31 -19.40 3.08
CA PHE A 91 -30.75 -19.10 3.18
C PHE A 91 -31.52 -19.50 1.94
N VAL A 92 -32.82 -19.74 2.17
CA VAL A 92 -33.82 -19.86 1.12
C VAL A 92 -34.95 -18.90 1.43
N ILE A 93 -35.38 -18.10 0.43
CA ILE A 93 -36.49 -17.16 0.55
C ILE A 93 -37.59 -17.54 -0.46
N SER A 94 -38.80 -17.71 0.00
CA SER A 94 -39.98 -17.92 -0.83
C SER A 94 -40.98 -16.79 -0.58
N SER A 95 -41.24 -16.00 -1.62
CA SER A 95 -42.23 -14.92 -1.58
C SER A 95 -43.44 -15.26 -2.42
N LYS A 96 -44.64 -14.93 -1.90
CA LYS A 96 -45.90 -15.05 -2.64
C LYS A 96 -46.59 -13.68 -2.68
N MET A 97 -47.04 -13.29 -3.85
CA MET A 97 -47.69 -12.00 -4.04
C MET A 97 -48.61 -12.00 -5.25
N GLN A 98 -49.60 -11.10 -5.22
CA GLN A 98 -50.48 -10.84 -6.39
C GLN A 98 -49.70 -9.95 -7.38
N ASN A 99 -49.85 -10.24 -8.68
CA ASN A 99 -49.31 -9.44 -9.78
C ASN A 99 -47.82 -9.07 -9.67
N PRO A 100 -46.90 -10.06 -9.56
CA PRO A 100 -45.46 -9.79 -9.48
C PRO A 100 -44.95 -9.11 -10.74
N GLN A 101 -44.20 -8.00 -10.56
CA GLN A 101 -43.52 -7.31 -11.66
C GLN A 101 -42.10 -7.85 -11.77
N PHE A 102 -41.72 -8.45 -12.90
CA PHE A 102 -40.38 -8.95 -13.16
C PHE A 102 -39.64 -8.05 -14.17
N ALA A 103 -38.31 -7.95 -14.00
CA ALA A 103 -37.44 -7.13 -14.86
C ALA A 103 -37.16 -7.79 -16.24
N GLY A 104 -37.98 -8.71 -16.71
CA GLY A 104 -37.84 -9.34 -18.01
C GLY A 104 -38.70 -10.60 -18.19
N GLN A 105 -38.75 -11.14 -19.39
CA GLN A 105 -39.55 -12.31 -19.76
C GLN A 105 -39.10 -13.59 -19.06
N THR A 106 -37.80 -13.69 -18.73
CA THR A 106 -37.21 -14.84 -18.03
C THR A 106 -37.59 -14.94 -16.56
N LYS A 107 -38.17 -13.87 -15.99
CA LYS A 107 -38.65 -13.78 -14.60
C LYS A 107 -37.56 -14.04 -13.54
N GLU A 108 -36.30 -13.84 -13.90
CA GLU A 108 -35.16 -14.10 -13.00
C GLU A 108 -34.97 -13.05 -11.90
N ARG A 109 -35.62 -11.87 -12.04
CA ARG A 109 -35.50 -10.76 -11.09
C ARG A 109 -36.85 -10.09 -10.84
N LEU A 110 -37.21 -9.98 -9.55
CA LEU A 110 -38.40 -9.25 -9.12
C LEU A 110 -38.14 -7.74 -9.00
N ASP A 111 -39.09 -6.89 -9.48
CA ASP A 111 -38.99 -5.42 -9.43
C ASP A 111 -40.17 -4.74 -8.71
N SER A 112 -40.85 -5.44 -7.82
CA SER A 112 -42.01 -4.92 -7.06
C SER A 112 -41.57 -4.20 -5.78
N LYS A 113 -41.57 -2.86 -5.78
CA LYS A 113 -41.09 -2.03 -4.65
C LYS A 113 -41.89 -2.20 -3.36
N GLU A 114 -43.23 -2.34 -3.46
CA GLU A 114 -44.09 -2.54 -2.29
C GLU A 114 -43.77 -3.83 -1.54
N HIS A 115 -43.49 -4.89 -2.28
CA HIS A 115 -43.08 -6.18 -1.67
C HIS A 115 -41.74 -6.09 -0.94
N MET A 116 -40.82 -5.24 -1.40
CA MET A 116 -39.55 -5.00 -0.72
C MET A 116 -39.76 -4.49 0.71
N SER A 117 -40.65 -3.52 0.91
CA SER A 117 -40.95 -2.94 2.22
C SER A 117 -41.58 -3.96 3.16
N PHE A 118 -42.52 -4.79 2.66
CA PHE A 118 -43.14 -5.87 3.41
C PHE A 118 -42.11 -6.90 3.86
N VAL A 119 -41.24 -7.37 2.96
CA VAL A 119 -40.19 -8.34 3.29
C VAL A 119 -39.19 -7.76 4.28
N SER A 120 -38.79 -6.49 4.12
CA SER A 120 -37.85 -5.83 5.02
C SER A 120 -38.38 -5.74 6.44
N SER A 121 -39.63 -5.23 6.63
CA SER A 121 -40.24 -5.14 7.96
C SER A 121 -40.46 -6.52 8.59
N SER A 122 -40.96 -7.47 7.82
CA SER A 122 -41.20 -8.85 8.30
C SER A 122 -39.91 -9.52 8.76
N THR A 123 -38.83 -9.36 8.00
CA THR A 123 -37.51 -9.91 8.34
C THR A 123 -36.96 -9.25 9.59
N LYS A 124 -37.00 -7.92 9.67
CA LYS A 124 -36.55 -7.17 10.83
C LYS A 124 -37.27 -7.60 12.11
N ASP A 125 -38.58 -7.65 12.10
CA ASP A 125 -39.40 -8.00 13.26
C ASP A 125 -39.06 -9.41 13.82
N VAL A 126 -38.96 -10.35 12.92
CA VAL A 126 -38.66 -11.75 13.30
C VAL A 126 -37.27 -11.89 13.87
N LEU A 127 -36.29 -11.34 13.17
CA LEU A 127 -34.87 -11.46 13.57
C LEU A 127 -34.54 -10.64 14.81
N SER A 128 -35.13 -9.44 15.00
CA SER A 128 -34.97 -8.69 16.25
C SER A 128 -35.50 -9.47 17.45
N ILE A 129 -36.66 -10.14 17.32
CA ILE A 129 -37.20 -10.99 18.39
C ILE A 129 -36.26 -12.20 18.63
N TRP A 130 -35.79 -12.85 17.56
CA TRP A 130 -34.93 -14.00 17.65
C TRP A 130 -33.60 -13.69 18.32
N PHE A 131 -32.89 -12.62 17.90
CA PHE A 131 -31.63 -12.20 18.49
C PHE A 131 -31.75 -11.84 19.98
N ASN A 132 -32.89 -11.28 20.38
CA ASN A 132 -33.13 -10.97 21.80
C ASN A 132 -33.40 -12.23 22.65
N LYS A 133 -33.92 -13.29 22.06
CA LYS A 133 -34.13 -14.57 22.72
C LYS A 133 -32.89 -15.47 22.75
N HIS A 134 -32.09 -15.42 21.69
CA HIS A 134 -30.91 -16.25 21.46
C HIS A 134 -29.66 -15.38 21.42
N THR A 135 -29.33 -14.82 22.58
CA THR A 135 -28.30 -13.77 22.68
C THR A 135 -26.88 -14.26 22.40
N GLU A 136 -26.56 -15.50 22.84
CA GLU A 136 -25.21 -16.08 22.61
C GLU A 136 -24.99 -16.39 21.12
N GLU A 137 -25.98 -16.93 20.46
CA GLU A 137 -25.95 -17.21 19.02
C GLU A 137 -25.93 -15.91 18.23
N GLY A 138 -26.72 -14.91 18.65
CA GLY A 138 -26.73 -13.58 18.07
C GLY A 138 -25.36 -12.87 18.16
N GLU A 139 -24.64 -13.02 19.27
CA GLU A 139 -23.28 -12.50 19.42
C GLU A 139 -22.29 -13.19 18.50
N LYS A 140 -22.37 -14.50 18.31
CA LYS A 140 -21.54 -15.23 17.34
C LYS A 140 -21.77 -14.75 15.90
N ILE A 141 -23.04 -14.53 15.51
CA ILE A 141 -23.39 -14.00 14.18
C ILE A 141 -22.88 -12.56 14.04
N ALA A 142 -23.02 -11.73 15.08
CA ALA A 142 -22.51 -10.37 15.09
C ALA A 142 -20.99 -10.32 14.95
N GLU A 143 -20.27 -11.24 15.61
CA GLU A 143 -18.81 -11.36 15.49
C GLU A 143 -18.40 -11.69 14.05
N LEU A 144 -19.05 -12.63 13.37
CA LEU A 144 -18.80 -12.93 11.96
C LEU A 144 -19.05 -11.71 11.07
N ALA A 145 -20.14 -10.98 11.32
CA ALA A 145 -20.44 -9.75 10.58
C ALA A 145 -19.41 -8.64 10.81
N ILE A 146 -18.91 -8.49 12.04
CA ILE A 146 -17.86 -7.53 12.41
C ILE A 146 -16.53 -7.91 11.74
N ILE A 147 -16.15 -9.19 11.75
CA ILE A 147 -14.94 -9.68 11.05
C ILE A 147 -15.05 -9.39 9.55
N SER A 148 -16.21 -9.65 8.94
CA SER A 148 -16.48 -9.35 7.53
C SER A 148 -16.35 -7.85 7.25
N ALA A 149 -16.95 -6.99 8.08
CA ALA A 149 -16.87 -5.54 7.96
C ALA A 149 -15.43 -5.01 8.13
N GLN A 150 -14.67 -5.56 9.07
CA GLN A 150 -13.26 -5.23 9.25
C GLN A 150 -12.41 -5.66 8.05
N ALA A 151 -12.63 -6.86 7.52
CA ALA A 151 -11.96 -7.35 6.32
C ALA A 151 -12.28 -6.45 5.10
N ARG A 152 -13.56 -6.07 4.93
CA ARG A 152 -14.00 -5.11 3.92
C ARG A 152 -13.35 -3.74 4.11
N ALA A 153 -13.32 -3.20 5.33
CA ALA A 153 -12.68 -1.92 5.63
C ALA A 153 -11.17 -1.97 5.36
N LYS A 154 -10.50 -3.08 5.70
CA LYS A 154 -9.08 -3.31 5.33
C LYS A 154 -8.92 -3.43 3.82
N ALA A 155 -9.80 -4.14 3.12
CA ALA A 155 -9.78 -4.27 1.67
C ALA A 155 -10.06 -2.94 0.97
N VAL A 156 -11.01 -2.12 1.45
CA VAL A 156 -11.26 -0.76 0.95
C VAL A 156 -10.02 0.12 1.17
N ASN A 157 -9.41 0.10 2.35
CA ASN A 157 -8.15 0.79 2.59
C ASN A 157 -7.02 0.27 1.69
N THR A 158 -6.98 -1.04 1.40
CA THR A 158 -6.03 -1.65 0.46
C THR A 158 -6.36 -1.27 -0.99
N VAL A 159 -7.65 -1.20 -1.36
CA VAL A 159 -8.11 -0.77 -2.69
C VAL A 159 -7.96 0.75 -2.87
N GLU A 160 -8.18 1.57 -1.84
CA GLU A 160 -7.85 2.99 -1.87
C GLU A 160 -6.34 3.20 -1.97
N ARG A 161 -5.55 2.41 -1.23
CA ARG A 161 -4.08 2.36 -1.42
C ARG A 161 -3.70 1.94 -2.84
N LYS A 162 -4.33 0.89 -3.39
CA LYS A 162 -4.11 0.48 -4.81
C LYS A 162 -4.64 1.52 -5.82
N LYS A 163 -5.75 2.20 -5.55
CA LYS A 163 -6.24 3.30 -6.40
C LYS A 163 -5.33 4.52 -6.35
N THR A 164 -4.68 4.78 -5.22
CA THR A 164 -3.65 5.84 -5.11
C THR A 164 -2.43 5.52 -5.98
N PHE A 165 -2.18 4.22 -6.28
CA PHE A 165 -1.10 3.78 -7.16
C PHE A 165 -1.52 3.53 -8.63
N LYS A 166 -2.82 3.41 -8.94
CA LYS A 166 -3.31 3.16 -10.32
C LYS A 166 -3.74 4.40 -11.11
N GLY A 167 -3.51 5.55 -10.58
CA GLY A 167 -3.72 6.76 -11.34
C GLY A 167 -3.69 7.89 -10.42
N PRO A 168 -2.92 8.64 -10.54
CA PRO A 168 -2.38 9.67 -10.29
C PRO A 168 -1.79 10.78 -10.29
N ALA A 169 -1.90 11.60 -9.59
CA ALA A 169 -0.96 12.69 -9.46
C ALA A 169 0.37 12.15 -8.88
N LEU A 170 1.22 11.66 -9.74
CA LEU A 170 2.63 11.52 -9.42
C LEU A 170 3.11 12.83 -8.81
N PRO A 171 3.98 12.80 -7.79
CA PRO A 171 4.46 14.02 -7.16
C PRO A 171 4.96 15.00 -8.23
N GLY A 172 4.49 16.23 -8.20
CA GLY A 172 4.87 17.23 -9.22
C GLY A 172 6.37 17.49 -9.34
N LYS A 173 7.15 17.03 -8.33
CA LYS A 173 8.60 17.06 -8.32
C LYS A 173 9.25 15.92 -9.10
N LEU A 174 8.55 14.82 -9.31
CA LEU A 174 9.06 13.66 -10.01
C LEU A 174 9.23 13.99 -11.50
N SER A 175 10.43 13.80 -12.00
CA SER A 175 10.70 13.79 -13.44
C SER A 175 10.83 12.34 -13.87
N ASP A 176 9.73 11.76 -14.34
CA ASP A 176 9.62 10.34 -14.69
C ASP A 176 10.41 9.96 -15.94
N CYS A 177 10.66 8.68 -16.15
CA CYS A 177 11.26 8.13 -17.35
C CYS A 177 10.19 7.54 -18.28
N ASN A 178 10.58 7.24 -19.52
CA ASN A 178 9.65 6.77 -20.55
C ASN A 178 9.40 5.24 -20.48
N SER A 179 10.36 4.46 -19.99
CA SER A 179 10.27 3.01 -19.91
C SER A 179 9.54 2.55 -18.67
N GLU A 180 8.79 1.44 -18.77
CA GLU A 180 8.17 0.70 -17.67
C GLU A 180 8.90 -0.61 -17.37
N ASP A 181 9.99 -0.93 -18.08
CA ASP A 181 10.76 -2.15 -17.90
C ASP A 181 11.58 -2.08 -16.62
N LEU A 182 11.18 -2.84 -15.60
CA LEU A 182 11.85 -2.91 -14.30
C LEU A 182 13.32 -3.36 -14.37
N ASN A 183 13.73 -4.04 -15.44
CA ASN A 183 15.14 -4.43 -15.58
C ASN A 183 16.03 -3.24 -15.96
N LYS A 184 15.45 -2.16 -16.46
CA LYS A 184 16.19 -0.99 -16.96
C LYS A 184 15.93 0.26 -16.14
N THR A 185 14.71 0.42 -15.60
CA THR A 185 14.27 1.67 -14.97
C THR A 185 14.96 1.95 -13.64
N GLU A 186 15.32 3.21 -13.43
CA GLU A 186 16.05 3.70 -12.27
C GLU A 186 15.42 4.98 -11.74
N LEU A 187 15.25 5.08 -10.42
CA LEU A 187 14.82 6.30 -9.74
C LEU A 187 15.97 6.85 -8.90
N PHE A 188 16.42 8.06 -9.19
CA PHE A 188 17.38 8.77 -8.38
C PHE A 188 16.67 9.69 -7.38
N LEU A 189 16.88 9.46 -6.10
CA LEU A 189 16.47 10.33 -5.01
C LEU A 189 17.61 11.32 -4.76
N VAL A 190 17.40 12.56 -5.12
CA VAL A 190 18.48 13.57 -5.15
C VAL A 190 18.24 14.61 -4.07
N GLU A 191 19.31 14.97 -3.34
CA GLU A 191 19.27 16.01 -2.33
C GLU A 191 19.08 17.39 -2.95
N GLY A 192 17.98 18.06 -2.60
CA GLY A 192 17.70 19.43 -2.95
C GLY A 192 17.27 19.67 -4.41
N ASP A 193 16.64 20.81 -4.63
CA ASP A 193 16.13 21.20 -5.96
C ASP A 193 17.27 21.61 -6.92
N SER A 194 18.39 22.13 -6.41
CA SER A 194 19.55 22.55 -7.23
C SER A 194 20.22 21.34 -7.88
N ALA A 195 20.66 20.35 -7.07
CA ALA A 195 21.25 19.13 -7.60
C ALA A 195 20.23 18.33 -8.41
N GLY A 196 18.94 18.36 -8.03
CA GLY A 196 17.83 17.80 -8.80
C GLY A 196 17.73 18.41 -10.20
N GLY A 197 17.97 19.70 -10.36
CA GLY A 197 18.03 20.40 -11.65
C GLY A 197 19.15 19.90 -12.55
N SER A 198 20.37 19.79 -12.03
CA SER A 198 21.52 19.23 -12.73
C SER A 198 21.32 17.77 -13.11
N ALA A 199 20.78 16.96 -12.17
CA ALA A 199 20.47 15.56 -12.42
C ALA A 199 19.40 15.36 -13.51
N LYS A 200 18.37 16.23 -13.57
CA LYS A 200 17.36 16.20 -14.63
C LYS A 200 17.96 16.45 -16.03
N GLN A 201 18.99 17.29 -16.12
CA GLN A 201 19.69 17.53 -17.37
C GLN A 201 20.68 16.42 -17.72
N ALA A 202 21.29 15.80 -16.72
CA ALA A 202 22.29 14.73 -16.87
C ALA A 202 21.68 13.37 -17.23
N ARG A 203 20.42 13.09 -16.82
CA ARG A 203 19.80 11.77 -16.92
C ARG A 203 19.55 11.29 -18.34
N GLU A 204 19.49 9.98 -18.51
CA GLU A 204 18.92 9.35 -19.68
C GLU A 204 17.40 9.19 -19.50
N ARG A 205 16.62 10.00 -20.25
CA ARG A 205 15.16 10.08 -20.10
C ARG A 205 14.43 8.77 -20.43
N SER A 206 15.06 7.91 -21.20
CA SER A 206 14.45 6.65 -21.61
C SER A 206 14.19 5.72 -20.41
N PHE A 207 15.08 5.70 -19.41
CA PHE A 207 14.98 4.78 -18.27
C PHE A 207 15.31 5.38 -16.88
N GLN A 208 15.80 6.63 -16.80
CA GLN A 208 16.16 7.27 -15.53
C GLN A 208 15.14 8.33 -15.12
N ALA A 209 14.59 8.19 -13.93
CA ALA A 209 13.71 9.15 -13.27
C ALA A 209 14.45 9.88 -12.15
N ILE A 210 14.09 11.16 -11.91
CA ILE A 210 14.67 12.01 -10.86
C ILE A 210 13.57 12.49 -9.92
N MET A 211 13.79 12.32 -8.63
CA MET A 211 12.96 12.87 -7.57
C MET A 211 13.81 13.68 -6.59
N PRO A 212 13.76 15.00 -6.64
CA PRO A 212 14.44 15.84 -5.66
C PRO A 212 13.72 15.79 -4.31
N LEU A 213 14.48 15.68 -3.23
CA LEU A 213 14.01 15.70 -1.85
C LEU A 213 14.18 17.11 -1.28
N ARG A 214 13.21 17.60 -0.50
CA ARG A 214 13.30 18.92 0.16
C ARG A 214 13.90 18.77 1.55
N GLY A 215 15.23 18.86 1.61
CA GLY A 215 15.97 18.79 2.86
C GLY A 215 15.95 17.41 3.51
N LYS A 216 16.24 17.37 4.80
CA LYS A 216 16.29 16.13 5.58
C LYS A 216 14.88 15.55 5.74
N ILE A 217 14.72 14.28 5.40
CA ILE A 217 13.46 13.56 5.65
C ILE A 217 13.26 13.32 7.14
N LEU A 218 12.03 13.01 7.53
CA LEU A 218 11.70 12.60 8.88
C LEU A 218 12.56 11.40 9.31
N ASN A 219 13.13 11.45 10.53
CA ASN A 219 13.71 10.26 11.14
C ASN A 219 12.60 9.25 11.47
N THR A 220 12.58 8.16 10.74
CA THR A 220 11.51 7.14 10.81
C THR A 220 11.88 5.94 11.66
N TRP A 221 13.09 5.93 12.25
CA TRP A 221 13.64 4.74 12.89
C TRP A 221 12.80 4.23 14.07
N ASP A 222 12.33 5.14 14.92
CA ASP A 222 11.50 4.81 16.10
C ASP A 222 9.98 4.86 15.82
N LEU A 223 9.55 5.07 14.56
CA LEU A 223 8.14 5.25 14.19
C LEU A 223 7.57 4.02 13.50
N GLU A 224 6.25 3.86 13.58
CA GLU A 224 5.53 2.82 12.86
C GLU A 224 5.15 3.26 11.43
N SER A 225 4.93 2.28 10.53
CA SER A 225 4.66 2.55 9.11
C SER A 225 3.42 3.41 8.86
N ASP A 226 2.42 3.33 9.72
CA ASP A 226 1.18 4.13 9.62
C ASP A 226 1.39 5.59 10.08
N GLU A 227 2.41 5.84 10.91
CA GLU A 227 2.74 7.18 11.36
C GLU A 227 3.57 7.94 10.33
N ILE A 228 4.53 7.29 9.71
CA ILE A 228 5.43 7.94 8.75
C ILE A 228 4.73 8.40 7.48
N ILE A 229 3.62 7.74 7.08
CA ILE A 229 2.85 8.11 5.89
C ILE A 229 2.14 9.48 6.04
N LYS A 230 2.07 10.03 7.25
CA LYS A 230 1.58 11.39 7.50
C LYS A 230 2.55 12.44 6.96
N SER A 231 3.83 12.09 6.81
CA SER A 231 4.82 12.96 6.17
C SER A 231 4.58 13.02 4.67
N GLN A 232 4.37 14.23 4.14
CA GLN A 232 4.14 14.44 2.71
C GLN A 232 5.32 13.98 1.85
N GLU A 233 6.56 14.14 2.33
CA GLU A 233 7.76 13.68 1.59
C GLU A 233 7.79 12.15 1.49
N ILE A 234 7.49 11.43 2.59
CA ILE A 234 7.44 9.96 2.58
C ILE A 234 6.28 9.46 1.73
N LYS A 235 5.12 10.13 1.80
CA LYS A 235 3.98 9.81 0.94
C LYS A 235 4.30 9.99 -0.55
N ASN A 236 4.97 11.10 -0.89
CA ASN A 236 5.42 11.36 -2.26
C ASN A 236 6.42 10.30 -2.73
N LEU A 237 7.37 9.92 -1.88
CA LEU A 237 8.37 8.90 -2.16
C LEU A 237 7.72 7.53 -2.38
N ALA A 238 6.82 7.12 -1.49
CA ALA A 238 6.06 5.87 -1.62
C ALA A 238 5.22 5.83 -2.90
N THR A 239 4.57 6.97 -3.24
CA THR A 239 3.80 7.12 -4.49
C THR A 239 4.71 7.03 -5.72
N ALA A 240 5.88 7.67 -5.71
CA ALA A 240 6.83 7.60 -6.81
C ALA A 240 7.36 6.18 -7.02
N ILE A 241 7.73 5.49 -5.95
CA ILE A 241 8.23 4.11 -5.97
C ILE A 241 7.15 3.11 -6.41
N GLY A 242 5.88 3.36 -6.02
CA GLY A 242 4.76 2.44 -6.26
C GLY A 242 4.54 1.43 -5.15
N VAL A 243 5.24 1.54 -4.02
CA VAL A 243 5.14 0.62 -2.86
C VAL A 243 4.90 1.43 -1.60
N MET A 244 3.98 0.97 -0.74
CA MET A 244 3.71 1.61 0.55
C MET A 244 4.61 1.10 1.66
N PRO A 245 4.97 1.95 2.65
CA PRO A 245 5.71 1.51 3.83
C PRO A 245 5.00 0.36 4.54
N GLY A 246 5.78 -0.64 4.98
CA GLY A 246 5.26 -1.81 5.69
C GLY A 246 4.53 -2.84 4.81
N ASN A 247 4.42 -2.61 3.50
CA ASN A 247 3.82 -3.59 2.59
C ASN A 247 4.86 -4.64 2.17
N SER A 248 4.48 -5.93 2.22
CA SER A 248 5.30 -7.04 1.73
C SER A 248 5.18 -7.25 0.21
N ASP A 249 4.08 -6.77 -0.40
CA ASP A 249 3.85 -6.88 -1.85
C ASP A 249 4.53 -5.72 -2.59
N ILE A 250 5.48 -6.07 -3.46
CA ILE A 250 6.22 -5.15 -4.33
C ILE A 250 5.78 -5.23 -5.80
N SER A 251 4.68 -5.90 -6.11
CA SER A 251 4.18 -6.09 -7.48
C SER A 251 3.85 -4.77 -8.21
N SER A 252 3.63 -3.70 -7.46
CA SER A 252 3.34 -2.35 -7.98
C SER A 252 4.60 -1.47 -8.11
N LEU A 253 5.80 -2.05 -7.94
CA LEU A 253 7.08 -1.34 -8.07
C LEU A 253 7.21 -0.72 -9.46
N ARG A 254 7.66 0.53 -9.52
CA ARG A 254 7.77 1.29 -10.77
C ARG A 254 9.19 1.36 -11.34
N TYR A 255 10.19 1.16 -10.49
CA TYR A 255 11.59 1.27 -10.89
C TYR A 255 12.38 0.08 -10.40
N GLY A 256 13.20 -0.49 -11.28
CA GLY A 256 14.04 -1.64 -10.96
C GLY A 256 15.18 -1.33 -10.00
N LYS A 257 15.68 -0.09 -10.02
CA LYS A 257 16.68 0.41 -9.07
C LYS A 257 16.22 1.73 -8.47
N ILE A 258 16.46 1.90 -7.19
CA ILE A 258 16.24 3.13 -6.44
C ILE A 258 17.60 3.57 -5.91
N CYS A 259 18.12 4.68 -6.43
CA CYS A 259 19.47 5.18 -6.16
C CYS A 259 19.40 6.41 -5.27
N ILE A 260 20.00 6.36 -4.09
CA ILE A 260 20.16 7.50 -3.19
C ILE A 260 21.38 8.30 -3.69
N LEU A 261 21.18 9.56 -4.01
CA LEU A 261 22.20 10.47 -4.46
C LEU A 261 22.23 11.73 -3.57
N ALA A 262 23.15 11.75 -2.64
CA ALA A 262 23.36 12.80 -1.67
C ALA A 262 24.76 13.41 -1.83
N ASP A 263 24.96 14.62 -1.33
CA ASP A 263 26.24 15.29 -1.29
C ASP A 263 27.25 14.49 -0.44
N ALA A 264 28.53 14.64 -0.73
CA ALA A 264 29.59 13.95 0.02
C ALA A 264 30.01 14.69 1.31
N ASP A 265 29.19 15.62 1.78
CA ASP A 265 29.39 16.34 3.04
C ASP A 265 28.62 15.71 4.22
N SER A 266 28.72 16.33 5.40
CA SER A 266 28.08 15.81 6.61
C SER A 266 26.55 15.80 6.53
N ASP A 267 25.95 16.76 5.82
CA ASP A 267 24.51 16.87 5.67
C ASP A 267 23.97 15.82 4.69
N GLY A 268 24.65 15.64 3.57
CA GLY A 268 24.33 14.61 2.59
C GLY A 268 24.48 13.18 3.17
N LEU A 269 25.54 12.93 3.94
CA LEU A 269 25.69 11.66 4.66
C LEU A 269 24.55 11.41 5.67
N HIS A 270 24.09 12.46 6.33
CA HIS A 270 22.93 12.35 7.22
C HIS A 270 21.64 12.02 6.45
N ILE A 271 21.40 12.68 5.32
CA ILE A 271 20.24 12.40 4.45
C ILE A 271 20.29 10.98 3.92
N ALA A 272 21.45 10.52 3.46
CA ALA A 272 21.66 9.14 3.01
C ALA A 272 21.37 8.13 4.14
N THR A 273 21.83 8.41 5.36
CA THR A 273 21.56 7.58 6.55
C THR A 273 20.07 7.50 6.87
N LEU A 274 19.35 8.63 6.84
CA LEU A 274 17.90 8.66 7.07
C LEU A 274 17.12 7.88 6.00
N LEU A 275 17.54 7.97 4.73
CA LEU A 275 16.95 7.20 3.64
C LEU A 275 17.25 5.70 3.78
N CYS A 276 18.48 5.34 4.12
CA CYS A 276 18.82 3.94 4.39
C CYS A 276 17.97 3.37 5.53
N ALA A 277 17.80 4.11 6.63
CA ALA A 277 16.97 3.72 7.75
C ALA A 277 15.50 3.54 7.34
N LEU A 278 14.95 4.46 6.54
CA LEU A 278 13.61 4.36 5.98
C LEU A 278 13.44 3.06 5.18
N PHE A 279 14.37 2.75 4.28
CA PHE A 279 14.29 1.53 3.47
C PHE A 279 14.50 0.26 4.29
N LEU A 280 15.46 0.24 5.20
CA LEU A 280 15.76 -0.91 6.06
C LEU A 280 14.59 -1.28 6.98
N ARG A 281 13.87 -0.29 7.49
CA ARG A 281 12.77 -0.51 8.45
C ARG A 281 11.41 -0.68 7.77
N HIS A 282 11.07 0.19 6.82
CA HIS A 282 9.73 0.31 6.29
C HIS A 282 9.53 -0.23 4.87
N PHE A 283 10.63 -0.50 4.15
CA PHE A 283 10.61 -1.06 2.78
C PHE A 283 11.52 -2.29 2.67
N LYS A 284 11.56 -3.10 3.72
CA LYS A 284 12.38 -4.33 3.80
C LYS A 284 12.33 -5.19 2.53
N PRO A 285 11.15 -5.44 1.92
CA PRO A 285 11.08 -6.24 0.70
C PRO A 285 11.91 -5.69 -0.45
N LEU A 286 12.01 -4.35 -0.60
CA LEU A 286 12.84 -3.73 -1.63
C LEU A 286 14.34 -3.90 -1.37
N VAL A 287 14.75 -3.88 -0.09
CA VAL A 287 16.16 -4.14 0.29
C VAL A 287 16.51 -5.60 0.06
N ASN A 288 15.64 -6.53 0.46
CA ASN A 288 15.83 -7.97 0.27
C ASN A 288 15.88 -8.37 -1.22
N ASP A 289 15.08 -7.69 -2.06
CA ASP A 289 15.10 -7.90 -3.52
C ASP A 289 16.26 -7.14 -4.21
N GLY A 290 17.10 -6.46 -3.45
CA GLY A 290 18.30 -5.80 -3.95
C GLY A 290 18.04 -4.60 -4.83
N ARG A 291 16.96 -3.85 -4.58
CA ARG A 291 16.52 -2.70 -5.38
C ARG A 291 17.11 -1.37 -4.93
N ILE A 292 17.70 -1.29 -3.74
CA ILE A 292 18.17 -0.03 -3.15
C ILE A 292 19.67 0.10 -3.31
N TYR A 293 20.11 1.26 -3.81
CA TYR A 293 21.50 1.58 -4.08
C TYR A 293 21.87 2.96 -3.54
N ILE A 294 23.13 3.13 -3.19
CA ILE A 294 23.74 4.42 -2.84
C ILE A 294 24.70 4.77 -3.98
N ALA A 295 24.47 5.90 -4.60
CA ALA A 295 25.38 6.43 -5.62
C ALA A 295 26.59 7.10 -4.95
N MET A 296 27.77 6.87 -5.50
CA MET A 296 29.03 7.38 -4.95
C MET A 296 29.58 8.51 -5.85
N PRO A 297 29.20 9.77 -5.60
CA PRO A 297 29.78 10.89 -6.35
C PRO A 297 31.25 11.07 -6.02
N PRO A 298 32.10 11.44 -7.00
CA PRO A 298 33.51 11.70 -6.73
C PRO A 298 33.71 13.00 -5.96
N LEU A 299 34.70 13.00 -5.07
CA LEU A 299 35.13 14.20 -4.36
C LEU A 299 36.12 15.04 -5.16
N TYR A 300 36.86 14.44 -6.11
CA TYR A 300 37.89 15.10 -6.85
C TYR A 300 37.78 14.84 -8.34
N ARG A 301 37.99 15.92 -9.13
CA ARG A 301 38.34 15.86 -10.54
C ARG A 301 39.80 16.16 -10.69
N ILE A 302 40.52 15.37 -11.49
CA ILE A 302 41.95 15.46 -11.71
C ILE A 302 42.18 15.54 -13.21
N ASP A 303 42.55 16.73 -13.70
CA ASP A 303 42.90 16.95 -15.10
C ASP A 303 44.41 16.73 -15.28
N CYS A 304 44.78 15.72 -16.05
CA CYS A 304 46.14 15.32 -16.32
C CYS A 304 46.47 15.46 -17.81
N GLY A 305 46.83 16.62 -18.25
CA GLY A 305 47.03 16.91 -19.69
C GLY A 305 45.70 16.84 -20.46
N LYS A 306 45.49 15.75 -21.24
CA LYS A 306 44.22 15.52 -21.98
C LYS A 306 43.29 14.62 -21.24
N ASP A 307 43.76 13.92 -20.22
CA ASP A 307 42.98 12.94 -19.48
C ASP A 307 42.26 13.60 -18.30
N VAL A 308 41.00 13.28 -18.14
CA VAL A 308 40.18 13.69 -17.00
C VAL A 308 39.86 12.43 -16.16
N LEU A 309 40.23 12.46 -14.89
CA LEU A 309 40.01 11.35 -13.97
C LEU A 309 39.26 11.86 -12.76
N TYR A 310 38.55 10.92 -12.11
CA TYR A 310 37.78 11.21 -10.92
C TYR A 310 38.23 10.34 -9.77
N ALA A 311 38.23 10.88 -8.55
CA ALA A 311 38.57 10.14 -7.33
C ALA A 311 37.46 10.32 -6.29
N LEU A 312 37.07 9.21 -5.65
CA LEU A 312 36.04 9.20 -4.62
C LEU A 312 36.53 9.75 -3.29
N ASP A 313 37.81 9.55 -3.00
CA ASP A 313 38.43 9.92 -1.74
C ASP A 313 39.88 10.45 -1.92
N GLU A 314 40.46 10.91 -0.82
CA GLU A 314 41.81 11.45 -0.77
C GLU A 314 42.86 10.38 -1.18
N LYS A 315 42.68 9.12 -0.73
CA LYS A 315 43.63 8.03 -1.02
C LYS A 315 43.67 7.72 -2.52
N GLN A 316 42.49 7.68 -3.16
CA GLN A 316 42.38 7.42 -4.60
C GLN A 316 43.00 8.58 -5.38
N LYS A 317 42.76 9.85 -4.97
CA LYS A 317 43.39 11.03 -5.55
C LYS A 317 44.91 10.96 -5.49
N GLU A 318 45.47 10.65 -4.33
CA GLU A 318 46.94 10.53 -4.14
C GLU A 318 47.50 9.46 -5.06
N ARG A 319 46.91 8.28 -5.16
CA ARG A 319 47.37 7.21 -6.07
C ARG A 319 47.39 7.71 -7.53
N ILE A 320 46.31 8.32 -8.00
CA ILE A 320 46.24 8.85 -9.35
C ILE A 320 47.34 9.88 -9.59
N VAL A 321 47.57 10.81 -8.65
CA VAL A 321 48.59 11.82 -8.76
C VAL A 321 50.01 11.22 -8.79
N ILE A 322 50.31 10.21 -8.00
CA ILE A 322 51.61 9.50 -7.98
C ILE A 322 51.82 8.80 -9.33
N ASP A 323 50.83 8.07 -9.84
CA ASP A 323 50.92 7.40 -11.13
C ASP A 323 51.22 8.32 -12.27
N PHE A 324 50.58 9.50 -12.31
CA PHE A 324 50.82 10.49 -13.36
C PHE A 324 52.16 11.23 -13.23
N LYS A 325 52.63 11.45 -12.01
CA LYS A 325 53.97 12.03 -11.76
C LYS A 325 55.11 11.10 -12.16
N SER A 326 54.88 9.76 -12.16
CA SER A 326 55.85 8.76 -12.57
C SER A 326 55.97 8.62 -14.10
N LYS A 327 54.98 9.11 -14.87
CA LYS A 327 55.00 9.05 -16.35
C LYS A 327 55.99 10.00 -16.95
N LYS A 328 56.69 9.58 -18.02
CA LYS A 328 57.60 10.41 -18.81
C LYS A 328 56.81 11.57 -19.42
N GLY A 329 57.28 12.81 -19.18
CA GLY A 329 56.64 14.04 -19.74
C GLY A 329 56.01 14.96 -18.71
N LYS A 330 55.88 14.55 -17.45
CA LYS A 330 55.30 15.31 -16.31
C LYS A 330 54.13 16.22 -16.72
N PRO A 331 52.98 15.67 -17.07
CA PRO A 331 51.83 16.45 -17.48
C PRO A 331 51.43 17.43 -16.36
N LYS A 332 50.94 18.61 -16.74
CA LYS A 332 50.37 19.54 -15.77
C LYS A 332 49.14 18.90 -15.13
N ILE A 333 49.15 18.78 -13.81
CA ILE A 333 48.04 18.22 -13.05
C ILE A 333 47.27 19.39 -12.43
N ASN A 334 45.96 19.45 -12.69
CA ASN A 334 45.03 20.35 -12.03
C ASN A 334 44.03 19.55 -11.25
N ILE A 335 43.77 19.89 -9.98
CA ILE A 335 42.87 19.18 -9.09
C ILE A 335 41.77 20.13 -8.66
N GLN A 336 40.51 19.73 -8.93
CA GLN A 336 39.32 20.39 -8.46
C GLN A 336 38.64 19.51 -7.42
N ARG A 337 38.28 20.07 -6.26
CA ARG A 337 37.48 19.40 -5.25
C ARG A 337 36.04 19.84 -5.41
N PHE A 338 35.10 18.87 -5.44
CA PHE A 338 33.65 19.10 -5.36
C PHE A 338 33.23 19.16 -3.90
N LYS A 339 32.50 20.18 -3.50
CA LYS A 339 31.86 20.27 -2.17
C LYS A 339 30.49 19.66 -2.13
N GLY A 340 29.81 19.62 -3.28
CA GLY A 340 28.49 18.99 -3.42
C GLY A 340 28.11 18.81 -4.89
N LEU A 341 27.02 18.11 -5.12
CA LEU A 341 26.48 17.80 -6.46
C LEU A 341 26.08 19.04 -7.26
N GLY A 342 25.74 20.12 -6.56
CA GLY A 342 25.39 21.40 -7.18
C GLY A 342 26.57 22.09 -7.86
N GLU A 343 27.83 21.73 -7.56
CA GLU A 343 29.03 22.22 -8.19
C GLU A 343 29.42 21.45 -9.47
N MET A 344 28.79 20.30 -9.69
CA MET A 344 29.00 19.48 -10.88
C MET A 344 28.07 19.97 -12.01
N ASN A 345 28.67 20.20 -13.18
CA ASN A 345 27.83 20.44 -14.35
C ASN A 345 27.13 19.14 -14.82
N PRO A 346 26.07 19.22 -15.64
CA PRO A 346 25.31 18.03 -16.06
C PRO A 346 26.15 16.95 -16.73
N SER A 347 27.19 17.30 -17.52
CA SER A 347 28.07 16.32 -18.18
C SER A 347 28.91 15.59 -17.15
N GLN A 348 29.48 16.27 -16.19
CA GLN A 348 30.26 15.68 -15.10
C GLN A 348 29.40 14.75 -14.24
N LEU A 349 28.18 15.18 -13.90
CA LEU A 349 27.24 14.38 -13.14
C LEU A 349 26.80 13.12 -13.92
N ARG A 350 26.62 13.25 -15.25
CA ARG A 350 26.33 12.11 -16.11
C ARG A 350 27.47 11.09 -16.07
N GLU A 351 28.68 11.52 -16.40
CA GLU A 351 29.86 10.67 -16.50
C GLU A 351 30.23 9.96 -15.21
N THR A 352 29.97 10.57 -14.05
CA THR A 352 30.45 10.04 -12.77
C THR A 352 29.40 9.29 -11.96
N VAL A 353 28.10 9.63 -12.10
CA VAL A 353 27.04 9.16 -11.20
C VAL A 353 25.89 8.51 -11.92
N MET A 354 25.58 8.94 -13.15
CA MET A 354 24.34 8.51 -13.80
C MET A 354 24.56 7.51 -14.93
N ASP A 355 25.68 7.57 -15.64
CA ASP A 355 25.97 6.65 -16.73
C ASP A 355 26.24 5.23 -16.17
N PRO A 356 25.47 4.20 -16.60
CA PRO A 356 25.65 2.83 -16.14
C PRO A 356 27.06 2.26 -16.32
N GLU A 357 27.80 2.73 -17.34
CA GLU A 357 29.14 2.20 -17.69
C GLU A 357 30.25 2.78 -16.80
N THR A 358 30.04 3.97 -16.21
CA THR A 358 31.13 4.69 -15.51
C THR A 358 30.86 4.94 -14.04
N ARG A 359 29.59 4.96 -13.63
CA ARG A 359 29.16 5.22 -12.25
C ARG A 359 29.52 4.11 -11.28
N GLN A 360 29.58 4.47 -10.01
CA GLN A 360 29.69 3.51 -8.91
C GLN A 360 28.45 3.54 -8.04
N LEU A 361 27.81 2.36 -7.90
CA LEU A 361 26.65 2.14 -7.03
C LEU A 361 26.98 1.08 -5.98
N VAL A 362 26.69 1.37 -4.72
CA VAL A 362 26.77 0.43 -3.61
C VAL A 362 25.38 -0.06 -3.28
N ARG A 363 25.15 -1.37 -3.37
CA ARG A 363 23.85 -1.96 -3.04
C ARG A 363 23.66 -2.01 -1.53
N LEU A 364 22.50 -1.51 -1.07
CA LEU A 364 22.08 -1.70 0.32
C LEU A 364 21.58 -3.14 0.49
N SER A 365 22.18 -3.88 1.42
CA SER A 365 21.82 -5.26 1.72
C SER A 365 21.81 -5.49 3.22
N ILE A 366 21.06 -6.49 3.68
CA ILE A 366 21.02 -6.95 5.06
C ILE A 366 21.64 -8.34 5.07
N SER A 367 22.70 -8.55 5.87
CA SER A 367 23.26 -9.87 6.08
C SER A 367 22.81 -10.43 7.44
N SER A 368 22.73 -11.75 7.56
CA SER A 368 22.31 -12.41 8.81
C SER A 368 23.30 -12.21 9.97
N THR A 369 24.53 -11.82 9.68
CA THR A 369 25.61 -11.56 10.65
C THR A 369 25.82 -10.07 10.93
N ASP A 370 24.93 -9.22 10.43
CA ASP A 370 25.13 -7.78 10.38
C ASP A 370 24.58 -7.10 11.64
N ASN A 371 25.39 -6.22 12.22
CA ASN A 371 25.01 -5.37 13.36
C ASN A 371 24.28 -4.08 12.91
N SER A 372 23.77 -4.05 11.68
CA SER A 372 23.14 -2.85 11.08
C SER A 372 22.03 -2.27 11.94
N ASN A 373 21.19 -3.13 12.53
CA ASN A 373 20.10 -2.65 13.41
C ASN A 373 20.66 -1.96 14.67
N ALA A 374 21.67 -2.54 15.32
CA ALA A 374 22.29 -1.96 16.50
C ALA A 374 23.01 -0.64 16.16
N MET A 375 23.65 -0.58 15.00
CA MET A 375 24.29 0.65 14.50
C MET A 375 23.25 1.73 14.19
N MET A 376 22.15 1.38 13.52
CA MET A 376 21.07 2.32 13.23
C MET A 376 20.35 2.78 14.50
N ASP A 377 20.16 1.89 15.49
CA ASP A 377 19.66 2.27 16.81
C ASP A 377 20.60 3.27 17.50
N LEU A 378 21.90 3.03 17.45
CA LEU A 378 22.87 3.97 18.02
C LEU A 378 22.82 5.32 17.30
N LEU A 379 22.74 5.34 15.97
CA LEU A 379 22.77 6.57 15.17
C LEU A 379 21.47 7.35 15.21
N LEU A 380 20.31 6.70 15.25
CA LEU A 380 19.02 7.34 14.95
C LEU A 380 18.00 7.27 16.07
N SER A 381 18.08 6.30 17.01
CA SER A 381 17.10 6.22 18.08
C SER A 381 17.28 7.35 19.09
N LYS A 382 16.17 7.95 19.50
CA LYS A 382 16.15 9.03 20.51
C LYS A 382 16.69 8.54 21.86
N LYS A 383 16.50 7.27 22.21
CA LYS A 383 16.97 6.67 23.45
C LYS A 383 18.50 6.67 23.58
N ASN A 384 19.21 6.61 22.47
CA ASN A 384 20.67 6.56 22.40
C ASN A 384 21.33 7.94 22.21
N ALA A 385 20.56 9.02 22.34
CA ALA A 385 21.11 10.38 22.23
C ALA A 385 22.26 10.69 23.19
N PRO A 386 22.29 10.20 24.45
CA PRO A 386 23.45 10.38 25.34
C PRO A 386 24.70 9.67 24.84
N ALA A 387 24.59 8.41 24.38
CA ALA A 387 25.70 7.60 23.89
C ALA A 387 26.36 8.15 22.61
N ARG A 388 25.70 9.03 21.89
CA ARG A 388 26.28 9.72 20.70
C ARG A 388 27.13 10.94 21.04
N LYS A 389 27.16 11.36 22.32
CA LYS A 389 27.97 12.50 22.80
C LYS A 389 29.32 12.08 23.33
N GLU A 390 29.48 10.80 23.64
CA GLU A 390 30.75 10.15 23.99
C GLU A 390 31.51 9.73 22.71
#